data_4749c5cccd34d83389d6b34a6e32b688
#
_entry.id   4749c5cccd34d83389d6b34a6e32b688
#
_cell.length_a   1.000
_cell.length_b   1.000
_cell.length_c   1.000
_cell.angle_alpha   90.00
_cell.angle_beta   90.00
_cell.angle_gamma   90.00
#
_symmetry.space_group_name_H-M   'P 1'
#
loop_
_entity.id
_entity.type
_entity.pdbx_description
1 polymer ?
#
loop_
_entity_poly.entity_id
_entity_poly.type
_entity_poly.pdbx_seq_one_letter_code
_entity_poly.pdbx_strand_id
1 'polypeptide(L)'
;MKKTALLLVIILVISMPLSVFAEPRAMEINPNLSFDETTATCEVMVAGDNTSEYIEVTMKLKWGIFTLETWTASGYGYVYMLEQHAVNKGWKYKLVVEVTFDGVEQTPVSIEGTC
;
A
#
# COMPACT_ATOMS: atom_id res chain seq x y z
N MET A 1 -32.82 36.61 -9.01
CA MET A 1 -31.48 36.95 -8.63
C MET A 1 -31.07 36.27 -7.39
N LYS A 2 -31.73 36.50 -6.31
CA LYS A 2 -31.37 35.85 -5.09
C LYS A 2 -31.48 34.35 -5.19
N LYS A 3 -32.44 33.89 -5.91
CA LYS A 3 -32.62 32.45 -6.08
C LYS A 3 -31.44 31.83 -6.76
N THR A 4 -30.89 32.54 -7.70
CA THR A 4 -29.73 32.04 -8.42
C THR A 4 -28.56 31.86 -7.50
N ALA A 5 -28.35 32.85 -6.63
CA ALA A 5 -27.22 32.74 -5.71
C ALA A 5 -27.40 31.59 -4.75
N LEU A 6 -28.60 31.41 -4.29
CA LEU A 6 -28.88 30.34 -3.38
C LEU A 6 -28.61 28.99 -4.02
N LEU A 7 -29.04 28.85 -5.24
CA LEU A 7 -28.87 27.62 -5.96
C LEU A 7 -27.39 27.31 -6.12
N LEU A 8 -26.59 28.31 -6.38
CA LEU A 8 -25.18 28.13 -6.54
C LEU A 8 -24.54 27.63 -5.27
N VAL A 9 -24.97 28.15 -4.15
CA VAL A 9 -24.41 27.71 -2.87
C VAL A 9 -24.73 26.25 -2.64
N ILE A 10 -25.89 25.83 -2.97
CA ILE A 10 -26.30 24.45 -2.80
C ILE A 10 -25.44 23.54 -3.63
N ILE A 11 -25.13 23.94 -4.83
CA ILE A 11 -24.27 23.14 -5.70
C ILE A 11 -22.90 22.99 -5.11
N LEU A 12 -22.36 24.03 -4.52
CA LEU A 12 -21.06 23.97 -3.89
C LEU A 12 -21.07 22.99 -2.73
N VAL A 13 -22.10 23.04 -1.94
CA VAL A 13 -22.20 22.12 -0.82
C VAL A 13 -22.26 20.68 -1.30
N ILE A 14 -22.92 20.44 -2.38
CA ILE A 14 -23.02 19.10 -2.91
C ILE A 14 -21.70 18.61 -3.43
N SER A 15 -20.91 19.47 -4.01
CA SER A 15 -19.61 19.02 -4.50
C SER A 15 -18.62 18.74 -3.39
N MET A 16 -18.78 19.32 -2.24
CA MET A 16 -17.89 19.03 -1.13
C MET A 16 -17.90 17.56 -0.73
N PRO A 17 -19.04 16.92 -0.64
CA PRO A 17 -19.05 15.52 -0.26
C PRO A 17 -18.21 14.62 -1.13
N LEU A 18 -17.95 15.02 -2.34
CA LEU A 18 -17.12 14.20 -3.21
C LEU A 18 -15.72 14.02 -2.66
N SER A 19 -15.16 15.07 -2.12
CA SER A 19 -13.84 14.93 -1.52
C SER A 19 -13.94 14.15 -0.22
N VAL A 20 -15.07 14.20 0.45
CA VAL A 20 -15.24 13.40 1.65
C VAL A 20 -15.26 11.92 1.31
N PHE A 21 -15.84 11.57 0.17
CA PHE A 21 -15.84 10.17 -0.24
C PHE A 21 -14.46 9.66 -0.52
N ALA A 22 -13.54 10.54 -0.84
CA ALA A 22 -12.17 10.15 -1.05
C ALA A 22 -11.42 10.08 0.27
N GLU A 23 -12.12 10.23 1.36
CA GLU A 23 -11.53 10.11 2.68
C GLU A 23 -10.73 8.85 2.79
N PRO A 24 -9.58 8.95 3.38
CA PRO A 24 -8.76 7.78 3.55
C PRO A 24 -9.49 6.77 4.41
N ARG A 25 -9.29 5.55 4.05
CA ARG A 25 -9.82 4.45 4.82
C ARG A 25 -8.90 4.23 6.01
N ALA A 26 -9.44 3.57 7.02
CA ALA A 26 -8.65 3.24 8.20
C ALA A 26 -7.77 2.04 7.89
N MET A 27 -6.96 2.12 6.85
CA MET A 27 -6.11 1.03 6.43
C MET A 27 -4.65 1.37 6.68
N GLU A 28 -3.86 0.33 6.86
CA GLU A 28 -2.44 0.46 7.07
C GLU A 28 -1.68 -0.46 6.15
N ILE A 29 -0.60 0.05 5.58
CA ILE A 29 0.34 -0.75 4.82
C ILE A 29 1.71 -0.45 5.40
N ASN A 30 2.24 -1.39 6.17
CA ASN A 30 3.49 -1.20 6.90
C ASN A 30 4.56 -2.14 6.41
N PRO A 31 5.40 -1.72 5.46
CA PRO A 31 6.51 -2.54 4.99
C PRO A 31 7.70 -2.41 5.92
N ASN A 32 8.51 -3.45 5.97
CA ASN A 32 9.74 -3.44 6.71
C ASN A 32 10.79 -4.24 5.95
N LEU A 33 11.99 -3.68 5.85
CA LEU A 33 13.10 -4.33 5.17
C LEU A 33 14.29 -4.29 6.10
N SER A 34 14.78 -5.46 6.48
CA SER A 34 15.93 -5.55 7.36
C SER A 34 16.92 -6.57 6.81
N PHE A 35 18.16 -6.50 7.30
CA PHE A 35 19.23 -7.34 6.81
C PHE A 35 19.97 -7.97 7.97
N ASP A 36 20.31 -9.25 7.80
CA ASP A 36 21.15 -9.96 8.74
C ASP A 36 22.18 -10.69 7.89
N GLU A 37 23.44 -10.25 7.98
CA GLU A 37 24.52 -10.76 7.13
C GLU A 37 24.13 -10.58 5.66
N THR A 38 23.97 -11.68 4.93
CA THR A 38 23.60 -11.62 3.51
C THR A 38 22.17 -12.11 3.28
N THR A 39 21.32 -11.90 4.26
CA THR A 39 19.92 -12.27 4.14
C THR A 39 19.05 -11.04 4.36
N ALA A 40 18.17 -10.76 3.42
CA ALA A 40 17.15 -9.71 3.57
C ALA A 40 15.89 -10.33 4.11
N THR A 41 15.29 -9.67 5.08
CA THR A 41 13.98 -10.05 5.60
C THR A 41 13.00 -9.00 5.13
N CYS A 42 12.00 -9.45 4.38
CA CYS A 42 11.00 -8.59 3.77
C CYS A 42 9.68 -8.87 4.46
N GLU A 43 9.11 -7.85 5.05
CA GLU A 43 7.91 -8.02 5.85
C GLU A 43 6.91 -6.94 5.50
N VAL A 44 5.63 -7.29 5.48
CA VAL A 44 4.59 -6.28 5.33
C VAL A 44 3.36 -6.71 6.10
N MET A 45 2.75 -5.75 6.74
CA MET A 45 1.49 -5.92 7.42
C MET A 45 0.49 -5.00 6.75
N VAL A 46 -0.64 -5.56 6.31
CA VAL A 46 -1.68 -4.80 5.62
C VAL A 46 -2.98 -5.03 6.37
N ALA A 47 -3.57 -3.94 6.82
CA ALA A 47 -4.86 -4.00 7.52
C ALA A 47 -5.86 -3.20 6.71
N GLY A 48 -7.02 -3.80 6.49
CA GLY A 48 -8.10 -3.15 5.75
C GLY A 48 -9.00 -2.33 6.65
N ASP A 49 -10.00 -1.77 6.02
CA ASP A 49 -10.96 -0.91 6.69
C ASP A 49 -11.92 -1.73 7.57
N ASN A 50 -12.19 -2.96 7.16
CA ASN A 50 -13.06 -3.85 7.92
C ASN A 50 -12.68 -5.30 7.61
N THR A 51 -13.25 -6.23 8.36
CA THR A 51 -12.86 -7.64 8.29
C THR A 51 -13.41 -8.36 7.06
N SER A 52 -14.31 -7.76 6.33
CA SER A 52 -14.88 -8.39 5.13
C SER A 52 -14.20 -7.91 3.85
N GLU A 53 -13.27 -7.00 3.95
CA GLU A 53 -12.57 -6.47 2.79
C GLU A 53 -11.56 -7.49 2.29
N TYR A 54 -11.60 -7.80 1.00
CA TYR A 54 -10.66 -8.73 0.40
C TYR A 54 -9.39 -8.01 0.01
N ILE A 55 -8.27 -8.49 0.52
CA ILE A 55 -6.97 -7.83 0.35
C ILE A 55 -6.05 -8.74 -0.44
N GLU A 56 -5.46 -8.19 -1.50
CA GLU A 56 -4.42 -8.90 -2.24
C GLU A 56 -3.15 -8.08 -2.15
N VAL A 57 -2.05 -8.75 -1.82
CA VAL A 57 -0.77 -8.09 -1.61
C VAL A 57 0.29 -8.73 -2.47
N THR A 58 1.07 -7.91 -3.16
CA THR A 58 2.24 -8.33 -3.90
C THR A 58 3.44 -7.61 -3.34
N MET A 59 4.45 -8.36 -2.95
CA MET A 59 5.67 -7.80 -2.37
C MET A 59 6.83 -8.15 -3.30
N LYS A 60 7.61 -7.14 -3.69
CA LYS A 60 8.71 -7.31 -4.62
C LYS A 60 10.00 -6.79 -4.02
N LEU A 61 11.03 -7.61 -4.04
CA LEU A 61 12.36 -7.16 -3.65
C LEU A 61 13.13 -6.79 -4.90
N LYS A 62 13.64 -5.55 -4.94
CA LYS A 62 14.28 -5.02 -6.12
C LYS A 62 15.68 -4.52 -5.83
N TRP A 63 16.53 -4.60 -6.83
CA TRP A 63 17.85 -4.00 -6.82
C TRP A 63 17.96 -3.21 -8.13
N GLY A 64 18.01 -1.88 -8.00
CA GLY A 64 17.93 -1.02 -9.16
C GLY A 64 16.61 -1.25 -9.90
N ILE A 65 16.71 -1.52 -11.18
CA ILE A 65 15.52 -1.77 -12.00
C ILE A 65 15.13 -3.25 -12.02
N PHE A 66 15.91 -4.10 -11.37
CA PHE A 66 15.69 -5.53 -11.41
C PHE A 66 14.82 -5.99 -10.26
N THR A 67 13.83 -6.83 -10.55
CA THR A 67 13.03 -7.48 -9.53
C THR A 67 13.68 -8.83 -9.26
N LEU A 68 14.14 -9.01 -8.02
CA LEU A 68 14.84 -10.24 -7.64
C LEU A 68 13.87 -11.33 -7.23
N GLU A 69 12.78 -10.95 -6.60
CA GLU A 69 11.79 -11.90 -6.13
C GLU A 69 10.45 -11.22 -5.98
N THR A 70 9.37 -11.98 -6.19
CA THR A 70 8.00 -11.50 -6.05
C THR A 70 7.21 -12.51 -5.23
N TRP A 71 6.53 -12.02 -4.20
CA TRP A 71 5.69 -12.86 -3.36
C TRP A 71 4.28 -12.27 -3.33
N THR A 72 3.28 -13.15 -3.25
CA THR A 72 1.89 -12.71 -3.20
C THR A 72 1.17 -13.41 -2.06
N ALA A 73 0.18 -12.71 -1.51
CA ALA A 73 -0.69 -13.29 -0.49
C ALA A 73 -2.01 -12.56 -0.53
N SER A 74 -3.04 -13.18 0.03
CA SER A 74 -4.36 -12.57 0.07
C SER A 74 -5.09 -13.01 1.33
N GLY A 75 -6.11 -12.26 1.70
CA GLY A 75 -6.90 -12.56 2.88
C GLY A 75 -7.98 -11.53 3.07
N TYR A 76 -8.78 -11.73 4.09
CA TYR A 76 -9.87 -10.81 4.42
C TYR A 76 -9.52 -10.00 5.65
N GLY A 77 -9.57 -8.69 5.53
CA GLY A 77 -9.37 -7.77 6.63
C GLY A 77 -7.93 -7.55 7.03
N TYR A 78 -7.05 -8.53 6.82
CA TYR A 78 -5.69 -8.46 7.30
C TYR A 78 -4.81 -9.42 6.52
N VAL A 79 -3.62 -8.98 6.12
CA VAL A 79 -2.63 -9.83 5.46
C VAL A 79 -1.26 -9.53 6.08
N TYR A 80 -0.55 -10.58 6.42
CA TYR A 80 0.81 -10.47 6.93
C TYR A 80 1.72 -11.35 6.08
N MET A 81 2.84 -10.78 5.63
CA MET A 81 3.82 -11.52 4.83
C MET A 81 5.20 -11.35 5.45
N LEU A 82 5.93 -12.45 5.49
CA LEU A 82 7.31 -12.46 5.99
C LEU A 82 8.09 -13.39 5.10
N GLU A 83 9.06 -12.84 4.36
CA GLU A 83 9.85 -13.61 3.41
C GLU A 83 11.31 -13.23 3.54
N GLN A 84 12.18 -14.13 3.10
CA GLN A 84 13.61 -13.90 3.14
C GLN A 84 14.23 -14.17 1.78
N HIS A 85 15.32 -13.47 1.50
CA HIS A 85 16.01 -13.64 0.23
C HIS A 85 17.50 -13.34 0.44
N ALA A 86 18.34 -14.10 -0.24
CA ALA A 86 19.78 -13.86 -0.19
C ALA A 86 20.12 -12.57 -0.92
N VAL A 87 21.00 -11.78 -0.33
CA VAL A 87 21.39 -10.49 -0.87
C VAL A 87 22.90 -10.31 -0.71
N ASN A 88 23.41 -9.23 -1.27
CA ASN A 88 24.83 -8.91 -1.22
C ASN A 88 25.08 -7.74 -0.31
N LYS A 89 26.12 -7.85 0.50
CA LYS A 89 26.51 -6.76 1.39
C LYS A 89 26.92 -5.53 0.59
N GLY A 90 26.55 -4.38 1.09
CA GLY A 90 26.88 -3.11 0.45
C GLY A 90 25.93 -2.68 -0.64
N TRP A 91 25.01 -3.55 -1.06
CA TRP A 91 24.06 -3.21 -2.11
C TRP A 91 22.81 -2.59 -1.50
N LYS A 92 22.20 -1.71 -2.26
CA LYS A 92 20.97 -1.04 -1.83
C LYS A 92 19.77 -1.72 -2.48
N TYR A 93 18.81 -2.07 -1.64
CA TYR A 93 17.61 -2.78 -2.08
C TYR A 93 16.37 -1.96 -1.80
N LYS A 94 15.32 -2.25 -2.56
CA LYS A 94 14.02 -1.62 -2.37
C LYS A 94 12.97 -2.71 -2.26
N LEU A 95 12.11 -2.58 -1.26
CA LEU A 95 10.95 -3.44 -1.11
C LEU A 95 9.73 -2.66 -1.56
N VAL A 96 9.05 -3.15 -2.58
CA VAL A 96 7.85 -2.51 -3.12
C VAL A 96 6.65 -3.36 -2.77
N VAL A 97 5.62 -2.73 -2.23
CA VAL A 97 4.40 -3.42 -1.84
C VAL A 97 3.24 -2.84 -2.63
N GLU A 98 2.54 -3.71 -3.34
CA GLU A 98 1.36 -3.35 -4.12
C GLU A 98 0.16 -4.03 -3.49
N VAL A 99 -0.89 -3.28 -3.26
CA VAL A 99 -2.06 -3.77 -2.53
C VAL A 99 -3.32 -3.41 -3.28
N THR A 100 -4.27 -4.35 -3.32
CA THR A 100 -5.63 -4.05 -3.76
C THR A 100 -6.60 -4.37 -2.63
N PHE A 101 -7.61 -3.52 -2.49
CA PHE A 101 -8.70 -3.75 -1.54
C PHE A 101 -9.98 -3.93 -2.36
N ASP A 102 -10.57 -5.12 -2.27
CA ASP A 102 -11.76 -5.48 -3.03
C ASP A 102 -11.59 -5.16 -4.52
N GLY A 103 -10.38 -5.47 -5.04
CA GLY A 103 -10.08 -5.25 -6.44
C GLY A 103 -9.66 -3.84 -6.81
N VAL A 104 -9.64 -2.91 -5.86
CA VAL A 104 -9.24 -1.53 -6.13
C VAL A 104 -7.76 -1.36 -5.79
N GLU A 105 -6.99 -0.99 -6.80
CA GLU A 105 -5.56 -0.83 -6.65
C GLU A 105 -5.20 0.39 -5.82
N GLN A 106 -4.27 0.23 -4.90
CA GLN A 106 -3.79 1.31 -4.07
C GLN A 106 -2.46 1.83 -4.60
N THR A 107 -2.07 3.02 -4.15
CA THR A 107 -0.76 3.54 -4.49
C THR A 107 0.31 2.64 -3.88
N PRO A 108 1.28 2.18 -4.66
CA PRO A 108 2.32 1.32 -4.11
C PRO A 108 3.12 2.01 -3.01
N VAL A 109 3.56 1.23 -2.05
CA VAL A 109 4.38 1.72 -0.95
C VAL A 109 5.74 1.06 -1.07
N SER A 110 6.81 1.79 -0.81
CA SER A 110 8.14 1.21 -0.90
C SER A 110 9.03 1.69 0.23
N ILE A 111 10.04 0.88 0.53
CA ILE A 111 11.04 1.21 1.53
C ILE A 111 12.38 0.72 1.02
N GLU A 112 13.43 1.48 1.29
CA GLU A 112 14.77 1.16 0.83
C GLU A 112 15.68 0.88 2.01
N GLY A 113 16.70 0.07 1.75
CA GLY A 113 17.72 -0.20 2.74
C GLY A 113 18.98 -0.73 2.08
N THR A 114 20.10 -0.56 2.76
CA THR A 114 21.38 -1.08 2.31
C THR A 114 21.80 -2.23 3.19
N CYS A 115 22.20 -3.31 2.56
CA CYS A 115 22.63 -4.51 3.27
C CYS A 115 23.96 -4.31 4.00
#